data_712ef55ecb319d6fe1b7d79467c41563
#
_entry.id   712ef55ecb319d6fe1b7d79467c41563
#
_cell.length_a   1.000
_cell.length_b   1.000
_cell.length_c   1.000
_cell.angle_alpha   90.00
_cell.angle_beta   90.00
_cell.angle_gamma   90.00
#
_symmetry.space_group_name_H-M   'P 1'
#
loop_
_entity.id
_entity.type
_entity.pdbx_description
1 polymer ?
#
loop_
_entity_poly.entity_id
_entity_poly.type
_entity_poly.pdbx_seq_one_letter_code
_entity_poly.pdbx_strand_id
1 'polypeptide(L)'
;MSVVYQLWEASWEDGAVRRDKSNRVFADPNKIHRVRHLGQHSQVDAIHLAEPSPQRTPVLYQAGSSTRGREFAATHAECVFVFGADKRITRDIVADIRGRAAAHGRDPRDILIFYNRAAVVGRTRREAEEKYREYHEHASIEGALAHFSSSTGLDFSHYELDEPIRYVKNDAINSAVETLTTLSAQPWTLRRVISGMGLGRIRPSSVRPRRWPTI
;
A
#
# COMPACT_ATOMS: atom_id res chain seq x y z
N MET A 1 -13.94 -9.99 -1.88
CA MET A 1 -14.15 -9.58 -3.29
C MET A 1 -15.43 -10.12 -3.93
N SER A 2 -15.95 -11.30 -3.60
CA SER A 2 -17.15 -11.88 -4.26
C SER A 2 -18.35 -10.91 -4.32
N VAL A 3 -18.68 -10.24 -3.22
CA VAL A 3 -19.78 -9.26 -3.21
C VAL A 3 -19.52 -8.04 -4.09
N VAL A 4 -18.25 -7.62 -4.19
CA VAL A 4 -17.87 -6.47 -5.02
C VAL A 4 -18.01 -6.81 -6.49
N TYR A 5 -17.58 -8.00 -6.90
CA TYR A 5 -17.79 -8.50 -8.26
C TYR A 5 -19.29 -8.60 -8.59
N GLN A 6 -20.10 -9.14 -7.69
CA GLN A 6 -21.56 -9.22 -7.90
C GLN A 6 -22.17 -7.81 -8.11
N LEU A 7 -21.75 -6.82 -7.33
CA LEU A 7 -22.21 -5.44 -7.48
C LEU A 7 -21.84 -4.85 -8.84
N TRP A 8 -20.62 -5.10 -9.32
CA TRP A 8 -20.18 -4.58 -10.62
C TRP A 8 -20.78 -5.32 -11.81
N GLU A 9 -20.90 -6.64 -11.71
CA GLU A 9 -21.27 -7.50 -12.85
C GLU A 9 -22.79 -7.76 -12.93
N ALA A 10 -23.49 -7.87 -11.78
CA ALA A 10 -24.86 -8.36 -11.73
C ALA A 10 -25.92 -7.32 -11.34
N SER A 11 -25.52 -6.12 -10.84
CA SER A 11 -26.52 -5.12 -10.44
C SER A 11 -27.27 -4.48 -11.61
N TRP A 12 -26.65 -4.33 -12.75
CA TRP A 12 -27.24 -3.63 -13.89
C TRP A 12 -27.08 -4.49 -15.15
N GLU A 13 -28.17 -4.66 -15.91
CA GLU A 13 -28.10 -5.26 -17.24
C GLU A 13 -27.59 -4.27 -18.30
N ASP A 14 -27.18 -4.80 -19.44
CA ASP A 14 -26.85 -3.96 -20.58
C ASP A 14 -28.08 -3.19 -21.07
N GLY A 15 -27.88 -1.91 -21.39
CA GLY A 15 -28.92 -1.01 -21.80
C GLY A 15 -29.94 -0.67 -20.71
N ALA A 16 -29.61 -0.88 -19.42
CA ALA A 16 -30.41 -0.36 -18.31
C ALA A 16 -30.45 1.16 -18.29
N VAL A 17 -29.34 1.83 -18.63
CA VAL A 17 -29.26 3.29 -18.68
C VAL A 17 -29.89 3.84 -19.94
N ARG A 18 -30.95 4.62 -19.79
CA ARG A 18 -31.73 5.20 -20.90
C ARG A 18 -31.35 6.64 -21.20
N ARG A 19 -31.09 7.44 -20.17
CA ARG A 19 -30.83 8.90 -20.26
C ARG A 19 -31.87 9.65 -21.12
N ASP A 20 -33.11 9.16 -21.10
CA ASP A 20 -34.22 9.75 -21.87
C ASP A 20 -34.75 11.02 -21.18
N LYS A 21 -34.27 12.14 -21.64
CA LYS A 21 -34.67 13.47 -21.11
C LYS A 21 -36.11 13.80 -21.41
N SER A 22 -36.66 13.33 -22.54
CA SER A 22 -38.00 13.60 -22.99
C SER A 22 -39.03 13.02 -22.07
N ASN A 23 -38.81 11.78 -21.64
CA ASN A 23 -39.66 11.04 -20.71
C ASN A 23 -39.22 11.12 -19.28
N ARG A 24 -38.12 11.86 -18.97
CA ARG A 24 -37.51 11.98 -17.64
C ARG A 24 -37.11 10.61 -17.03
N VAL A 25 -36.66 9.69 -17.87
CA VAL A 25 -36.24 8.35 -17.46
C VAL A 25 -34.71 8.24 -17.55
N PHE A 26 -34.05 8.08 -16.41
CA PHE A 26 -32.61 7.86 -16.38
C PHE A 26 -32.26 6.42 -16.71
N ALA A 27 -32.95 5.46 -16.08
CA ALA A 27 -32.69 4.05 -16.24
C ALA A 27 -33.99 3.24 -16.19
N ASP A 28 -33.95 2.02 -16.74
CA ASP A 28 -35.05 1.06 -16.71
C ASP A 28 -34.96 0.24 -15.39
N PRO A 29 -35.91 0.41 -14.46
CA PRO A 29 -35.85 -0.25 -13.16
C PRO A 29 -35.95 -1.78 -13.27
N ASN A 30 -36.51 -2.33 -14.35
CA ASN A 30 -36.62 -3.78 -14.57
C ASN A 30 -35.27 -4.42 -14.91
N LYS A 31 -34.27 -3.61 -15.27
CA LYS A 31 -32.91 -4.00 -15.60
C LYS A 31 -31.90 -3.72 -14.49
N ILE A 32 -32.39 -3.40 -13.28
CA ILE A 32 -31.54 -3.11 -12.12
C ILE A 32 -31.90 -4.08 -11.00
N HIS A 33 -30.91 -4.88 -10.61
CA HIS A 33 -31.10 -5.99 -9.69
C HIS A 33 -30.39 -5.77 -8.36
N ARG A 34 -31.05 -6.18 -7.28
CA ARG A 34 -30.43 -6.18 -5.95
C ARG A 34 -29.50 -7.37 -5.82
N VAL A 35 -28.28 -7.10 -5.42
CA VAL A 35 -27.30 -8.10 -5.01
C VAL A 35 -27.53 -8.43 -3.55
N ARG A 36 -27.73 -9.71 -3.25
CA ARG A 36 -27.87 -10.22 -1.88
C ARG A 36 -26.66 -11.07 -1.54
N HIS A 37 -25.94 -10.65 -0.52
CA HIS A 37 -24.77 -11.35 -0.02
C HIS A 37 -24.87 -11.47 1.50
N LEU A 38 -24.76 -12.71 2.00
CA LEU A 38 -24.72 -13.04 3.43
C LEU A 38 -23.37 -13.72 3.70
N GLY A 39 -22.34 -12.93 3.99
CA GLY A 39 -21.01 -13.45 4.29
C GLY A 39 -20.67 -13.39 5.77
N GLN A 40 -19.61 -14.07 6.15
CA GLN A 40 -19.10 -14.08 7.52
C GLN A 40 -18.72 -12.67 8.03
N HIS A 41 -18.20 -11.80 7.13
CA HIS A 41 -17.65 -10.50 7.50
C HIS A 41 -18.46 -9.32 6.93
N SER A 42 -19.41 -9.57 6.03
CA SER A 42 -20.23 -8.52 5.43
C SER A 42 -21.58 -9.05 4.99
N GLN A 43 -22.57 -8.20 5.06
CA GLN A 43 -23.91 -8.47 4.55
C GLN A 43 -24.33 -7.30 3.65
N VAL A 44 -24.84 -7.61 2.48
CA VAL A 44 -25.32 -6.62 1.51
C VAL A 44 -26.65 -7.08 0.93
N ASP A 45 -27.62 -6.19 0.89
CA ASP A 45 -28.84 -6.30 0.10
C ASP A 45 -29.08 -4.93 -0.57
N ALA A 46 -28.41 -4.70 -1.68
CA ALA A 46 -28.37 -3.41 -2.33
C ALA A 46 -28.10 -3.53 -3.85
N ILE A 47 -28.24 -2.42 -4.55
CA ILE A 47 -27.76 -2.24 -5.93
C ILE A 47 -26.42 -1.51 -5.94
N HIS A 48 -25.63 -1.65 -6.98
CA HIS A 48 -24.54 -0.72 -7.26
C HIS A 48 -25.13 0.64 -7.63
N LEU A 49 -24.69 1.72 -6.96
CA LEU A 49 -25.34 3.04 -7.11
C LEU A 49 -24.96 3.79 -8.38
N ALA A 50 -23.84 3.44 -8.98
CA ALA A 50 -23.40 4.02 -10.25
C ALA A 50 -23.75 3.12 -11.43
N GLU A 51 -23.98 3.70 -12.60
CA GLU A 51 -24.07 2.95 -13.85
C GLU A 51 -22.77 2.16 -14.07
N PRO A 52 -22.83 0.94 -14.63
CA PRO A 52 -21.65 0.15 -14.90
C PRO A 52 -20.78 0.80 -15.99
N SER A 53 -19.48 0.69 -15.86
CA SER A 53 -18.57 0.98 -16.95
C SER A 53 -18.72 -0.08 -18.08
N PRO A 54 -18.27 0.22 -19.32
CA PRO A 54 -18.32 -0.78 -20.40
C PRO A 54 -17.57 -2.07 -20.10
N GLN A 55 -16.52 -2.02 -19.26
CA GLN A 55 -15.75 -3.21 -18.86
C GLN A 55 -16.28 -3.89 -17.59
N ARG A 56 -17.30 -3.36 -16.93
CA ARG A 56 -17.89 -3.85 -15.69
C ARG A 56 -16.90 -3.82 -14.52
N THR A 57 -16.18 -4.90 -14.30
CA THR A 57 -15.10 -4.95 -13.29
C THR A 57 -13.95 -4.03 -13.71
N PRO A 58 -13.58 -3.03 -12.91
CA PRO A 58 -12.42 -2.17 -13.22
C PRO A 58 -11.10 -2.93 -13.09
N VAL A 59 -10.04 -2.38 -13.69
CA VAL A 59 -8.68 -2.91 -13.47
C VAL A 59 -8.33 -2.83 -12.00
N LEU A 60 -7.94 -3.96 -11.42
CA LEU A 60 -7.69 -4.09 -9.99
C LEU A 60 -6.22 -3.86 -9.65
N TYR A 61 -5.96 -2.80 -8.92
CA TYR A 61 -4.66 -2.49 -8.36
C TYR A 61 -4.56 -2.91 -6.91
N GLN A 62 -3.45 -3.53 -6.53
CA GLN A 62 -3.15 -3.91 -5.15
C GLN A 62 -1.82 -3.29 -4.71
N ALA A 63 -1.81 -2.70 -3.53
CA ALA A 63 -0.60 -2.28 -2.84
C ALA A 63 -0.49 -3.05 -1.52
N GLY A 64 0.64 -3.67 -1.28
CA GLY A 64 0.92 -4.37 -0.03
C GLY A 64 1.75 -5.62 -0.23
N SER A 65 2.78 -5.75 0.59
CA SER A 65 3.76 -6.84 0.52
C SER A 65 3.62 -7.86 1.66
N SER A 66 2.61 -7.72 2.53
CA SER A 66 2.30 -8.74 3.54
C SER A 66 1.87 -10.05 2.89
N THR A 67 2.02 -11.18 3.59
CA THR A 67 1.60 -12.50 3.09
C THR A 67 0.14 -12.49 2.60
N ARG A 68 -0.76 -11.87 3.38
CA ARG A 68 -2.17 -11.73 3.01
C ARG A 68 -2.39 -10.81 1.81
N GLY A 69 -1.62 -9.71 1.72
CA GLY A 69 -1.67 -8.80 0.58
C GLY A 69 -1.20 -9.46 -0.72
N ARG A 70 -0.14 -10.27 -0.67
CA ARG A 70 0.36 -11.04 -1.83
C ARG A 70 -0.63 -12.12 -2.26
N GLU A 71 -1.28 -12.79 -1.33
CA GLU A 71 -2.34 -13.76 -1.61
C GLU A 71 -3.53 -13.10 -2.30
N PHE A 72 -3.98 -11.96 -1.77
CA PHE A 72 -5.03 -11.16 -2.40
C PHE A 72 -4.64 -10.69 -3.81
N ALA A 73 -3.41 -10.20 -3.97
CA ALA A 73 -2.88 -9.78 -5.26
C ALA A 73 -2.87 -10.93 -6.27
N ALA A 74 -2.34 -12.08 -5.86
CA ALA A 74 -2.27 -13.28 -6.71
C ALA A 74 -3.65 -13.76 -7.17
N THR A 75 -4.67 -13.62 -6.32
CA THR A 75 -6.03 -14.07 -6.63
C THR A 75 -6.79 -13.06 -7.50
N HIS A 76 -6.64 -11.76 -7.24
CA HIS A 76 -7.56 -10.75 -7.76
C HIS A 76 -6.92 -9.66 -8.60
N ALA A 77 -5.66 -9.27 -8.31
CA ALA A 77 -5.09 -8.08 -8.92
C ALA A 77 -4.56 -8.34 -10.34
N GLU A 78 -4.65 -7.32 -11.18
CA GLU A 78 -4.00 -7.23 -12.49
C GLU A 78 -2.72 -6.39 -12.39
N CYS A 79 -2.69 -5.46 -11.44
CA CYS A 79 -1.57 -4.56 -11.20
C CYS A 79 -1.19 -4.58 -9.73
N VAL A 80 0.10 -4.72 -9.43
CA VAL A 80 0.59 -4.76 -8.05
C VAL A 80 1.71 -3.77 -7.85
N PHE A 81 1.55 -2.86 -6.90
CA PHE A 81 2.63 -2.01 -6.44
C PHE A 81 3.44 -2.76 -5.39
N VAL A 82 4.73 -2.95 -5.66
CA VAL A 82 5.67 -3.55 -4.72
C VAL A 82 6.70 -2.54 -4.24
N PHE A 83 7.06 -2.68 -2.99
CA PHE A 83 8.12 -1.91 -2.37
C PHE A 83 9.11 -2.87 -1.71
N GLY A 84 10.36 -2.84 -2.12
CA GLY A 84 11.43 -3.63 -1.55
C GLY A 84 12.64 -2.76 -1.28
N ALA A 85 13.35 -3.02 -0.18
CA ALA A 85 14.54 -2.26 0.21
C ALA A 85 15.68 -2.40 -0.81
N ASP A 86 15.78 -3.56 -1.45
CA ASP A 86 16.78 -3.87 -2.45
C ASP A 86 16.24 -4.77 -3.57
N LYS A 87 17.09 -5.03 -4.58
CA LYS A 87 16.73 -5.87 -5.74
C LYS A 87 16.42 -7.32 -5.36
N ARG A 88 17.08 -7.87 -4.34
CA ARG A 88 16.88 -9.25 -3.90
C ARG A 88 15.49 -9.39 -3.27
N ILE A 89 15.19 -8.55 -2.29
CA ILE A 89 13.88 -8.54 -1.61
C ILE A 89 12.75 -8.30 -2.62
N THR A 90 12.94 -7.37 -3.56
CA THR A 90 11.94 -7.11 -4.61
C THR A 90 11.72 -8.34 -5.49
N ARG A 91 12.80 -9.04 -5.90
CA ARG A 91 12.72 -10.27 -6.69
C ARG A 91 11.95 -11.36 -5.95
N ASP A 92 12.24 -11.54 -4.66
CA ASP A 92 11.60 -12.56 -3.83
C ASP A 92 10.10 -12.28 -3.68
N ILE A 93 9.69 -11.02 -3.49
CA ILE A 93 8.29 -10.60 -3.45
C ILE A 93 7.60 -10.89 -4.78
N VAL A 94 8.21 -10.53 -5.90
CA VAL A 94 7.66 -10.76 -7.24
C VAL A 94 7.52 -12.26 -7.54
N ALA A 95 8.54 -13.04 -7.19
CA ALA A 95 8.51 -14.49 -7.37
C ALA A 95 7.40 -15.15 -6.54
N ASP A 96 7.21 -14.73 -5.29
CA ASP A 96 6.14 -15.22 -4.42
C ASP A 96 4.75 -14.88 -4.97
N ILE A 97 4.50 -13.63 -5.40
CA ILE A 97 3.22 -13.24 -6.00
C ILE A 97 2.91 -14.07 -7.24
N ARG A 98 3.89 -14.24 -8.12
CA ARG A 98 3.73 -15.01 -9.37
C ARG A 98 3.56 -16.50 -9.11
N GLY A 99 4.27 -17.07 -8.13
CA GLY A 99 4.09 -18.46 -7.72
C GLY A 99 2.68 -18.72 -7.18
N ARG A 100 2.15 -17.82 -6.35
CA ARG A 100 0.76 -17.89 -5.86
C ARG A 100 -0.24 -17.76 -6.99
N ALA A 101 -0.03 -16.85 -7.95
CA ALA A 101 -0.92 -16.68 -9.10
C ALA A 101 -1.00 -17.98 -9.91
N ALA A 102 0.14 -18.65 -10.17
CA ALA A 102 0.18 -19.96 -10.82
C ALA A 102 -0.60 -21.02 -10.02
N ALA A 103 -0.45 -21.03 -8.69
CA ALA A 103 -1.19 -21.95 -7.82
C ALA A 103 -2.72 -21.73 -7.87
N HIS A 104 -3.17 -20.50 -8.18
CA HIS A 104 -4.58 -20.18 -8.44
C HIS A 104 -5.00 -20.37 -9.90
N GLY A 105 -4.15 -20.97 -10.75
CA GLY A 105 -4.46 -21.22 -12.16
C GLY A 105 -4.40 -19.99 -13.06
N ARG A 106 -3.78 -18.87 -12.60
CA ARG A 106 -3.58 -17.66 -13.40
C ARG A 106 -2.20 -17.70 -14.08
N ASP A 107 -2.08 -17.11 -15.27
CA ASP A 107 -0.75 -16.87 -15.86
C ASP A 107 0.00 -15.82 -14.98
N PRO A 108 1.17 -16.16 -14.42
CA PRO A 108 1.94 -15.21 -13.62
C PRO A 108 2.34 -13.93 -14.37
N ARG A 109 2.35 -13.95 -15.70
CA ARG A 109 2.70 -12.81 -16.55
C ARG A 109 1.56 -11.81 -16.72
N ASP A 110 0.33 -12.20 -16.43
CA ASP A 110 -0.84 -11.32 -16.47
C ASP A 110 -0.84 -10.31 -15.33
N ILE A 111 0.01 -10.53 -14.30
CA ILE A 111 0.16 -9.59 -13.20
C ILE A 111 1.28 -8.59 -13.52
N LEU A 112 0.90 -7.34 -13.73
CA LEU A 112 1.84 -6.23 -13.94
C LEU A 112 2.40 -5.76 -12.60
N ILE A 113 3.71 -5.74 -12.49
CA ILE A 113 4.39 -5.33 -11.26
C ILE A 113 4.96 -3.93 -11.42
N PHE A 114 4.51 -3.02 -10.57
CA PHE A 114 5.01 -1.65 -10.48
C PHE A 114 5.91 -1.51 -9.26
N TYR A 115 7.17 -1.15 -9.51
CA TYR A 115 8.14 -0.93 -8.45
C TYR A 115 8.32 0.56 -8.18
N ASN A 116 8.03 0.97 -6.96
CA ASN A 116 8.14 2.37 -6.57
C ASN A 116 9.58 2.75 -6.22
N ARG A 117 10.08 3.84 -6.82
CA ARG A 117 11.37 4.45 -6.51
C ARG A 117 11.28 5.96 -6.60
N ALA A 118 11.88 6.63 -5.63
CA ALA A 118 12.12 8.06 -5.72
C ALA A 118 13.36 8.29 -6.61
N ALA A 119 13.27 9.29 -7.48
CA ALA A 119 14.39 9.73 -8.32
C ALA A 119 14.55 11.24 -8.17
N VAL A 120 15.79 11.68 -8.03
CA VAL A 120 16.13 13.12 -8.07
C VAL A 120 16.71 13.41 -9.46
N VAL A 121 16.04 14.28 -10.21
CA VAL A 121 16.38 14.58 -11.59
C VAL A 121 17.15 15.92 -11.66
N GLY A 122 18.26 15.92 -12.38
CA GLY A 122 19.04 17.10 -12.74
C GLY A 122 19.48 17.03 -14.20
N ARG A 123 19.91 18.15 -14.79
CA ARG A 123 20.47 18.20 -16.15
C ARG A 123 21.80 17.45 -16.24
N THR A 124 22.49 17.34 -15.10
CA THR A 124 23.72 16.58 -14.94
C THR A 124 23.65 15.77 -13.64
N ARG A 125 24.49 14.73 -13.53
CA ARG A 125 24.64 13.96 -12.30
C ARG A 125 25.01 14.86 -11.10
N ARG A 126 25.90 15.82 -11.30
CA ARG A 126 26.30 16.77 -10.26
C ARG A 126 25.10 17.58 -9.75
N GLU A 127 24.27 18.12 -10.63
CA GLU A 127 23.07 18.87 -10.25
C GLU A 127 22.07 17.99 -9.48
N ALA A 128 21.88 16.74 -9.88
CA ALA A 128 21.02 15.80 -9.16
C ALA A 128 21.55 15.49 -7.75
N GLU A 129 22.89 15.33 -7.61
CA GLU A 129 23.53 15.09 -6.31
C GLU A 129 23.48 16.33 -5.41
N GLU A 130 23.59 17.55 -5.98
CA GLU A 130 23.43 18.81 -5.24
C GLU A 130 22.00 18.95 -4.71
N LYS A 131 20.98 18.74 -5.54
CA LYS A 131 19.57 18.71 -5.13
C LYS A 131 19.28 17.65 -4.06
N TYR A 132 19.84 16.46 -4.21
CA TYR A 132 19.69 15.39 -3.22
C TYR A 132 20.22 15.79 -1.85
N ARG A 133 21.40 16.46 -1.80
CA ARG A 133 21.97 16.99 -0.55
C ARG A 133 21.11 18.08 0.05
N GLU A 134 20.67 19.05 -0.76
CA GLU A 134 19.76 20.12 -0.33
C GLU A 134 18.49 19.59 0.32
N TYR A 135 17.83 18.57 -0.31
CA TYR A 135 16.64 17.96 0.27
C TYR A 135 16.89 17.34 1.65
N HIS A 136 18.08 16.75 1.84
CA HIS A 136 18.44 16.15 3.14
C HIS A 136 18.82 17.20 4.19
N GLU A 137 19.36 18.34 3.80
CA GLU A 137 19.66 19.47 4.71
C GLU A 137 18.38 20.07 5.32
N HIS A 138 17.29 20.03 4.56
CA HIS A 138 15.99 20.53 5.00
C HIS A 138 15.08 19.45 5.64
N ALA A 139 15.52 18.21 5.69
CA ALA A 139 14.73 17.13 6.28
C ALA A 139 14.81 17.15 7.81
N SER A 140 13.66 17.13 8.47
CA SER A 140 13.59 16.99 9.93
C SER A 140 13.59 15.52 10.33
N ILE A 141 14.53 15.14 11.22
CA ILE A 141 14.60 13.80 11.79
C ILE A 141 13.34 13.53 12.63
N GLU A 142 12.96 14.50 13.48
CA GLU A 142 11.78 14.40 14.31
C GLU A 142 10.51 14.24 13.48
N GLY A 143 10.36 15.04 12.41
CA GLY A 143 9.24 14.95 11.48
C GLY A 143 9.18 13.59 10.78
N ALA A 144 10.31 13.07 10.32
CA ALA A 144 10.39 11.74 9.69
C ALA A 144 10.03 10.62 10.67
N LEU A 145 10.52 10.68 11.91
CA LEU A 145 10.19 9.71 12.96
C LEU A 145 8.71 9.79 13.35
N ALA A 146 8.14 10.98 13.49
CA ALA A 146 6.72 11.16 13.78
C ALA A 146 5.85 10.56 12.66
N HIS A 147 6.19 10.82 11.40
CA HIS A 147 5.50 10.22 10.24
C HIS A 147 5.64 8.69 10.22
N PHE A 148 6.83 8.18 10.52
CA PHE A 148 7.07 6.74 10.56
C PHE A 148 6.36 6.06 11.73
N SER A 149 6.29 6.73 12.91
CA SER A 149 5.48 6.30 14.06
C SER A 149 4.00 6.17 13.68
N SER A 150 3.45 7.17 13.00
CA SER A 150 2.06 7.15 12.50
C SER A 150 1.79 5.96 11.56
N SER A 151 2.74 5.65 10.69
CA SER A 151 2.59 4.55 9.71
C SER A 151 2.74 3.16 10.33
N THR A 152 3.62 3.01 11.32
CA THR A 152 3.96 1.72 11.93
C THR A 152 3.22 1.42 13.23
N GLY A 153 2.59 2.45 13.83
CA GLY A 153 2.00 2.34 15.17
C GLY A 153 3.03 2.17 16.29
N LEU A 154 4.32 2.42 16.01
CA LEU A 154 5.39 2.40 17.00
C LEU A 154 5.72 3.84 17.42
N ASP A 155 5.71 4.10 18.72
CA ASP A 155 6.19 5.37 19.23
C ASP A 155 7.72 5.35 19.39
N PHE A 156 8.41 5.93 18.40
CA PHE A 156 9.87 6.01 18.40
C PHE A 156 10.44 6.97 19.44
N SER A 157 9.62 7.79 20.11
CA SER A 157 10.09 8.66 21.19
C SER A 157 10.53 7.90 22.45
N HIS A 158 10.11 6.63 22.57
CA HIS A 158 10.46 5.77 23.67
C HIS A 158 11.73 4.93 23.45
N TYR A 159 12.37 5.08 22.28
CA TYR A 159 13.57 4.31 21.94
C TYR A 159 14.83 5.17 22.05
N GLU A 160 15.85 4.61 22.67
CA GLU A 160 17.20 5.15 22.56
C GLU A 160 17.79 4.90 21.18
N LEU A 161 18.76 5.72 20.75
CA LEU A 161 19.30 5.66 19.39
C LEU A 161 19.85 4.30 18.98
N ASP A 162 20.47 3.60 19.92
CA ASP A 162 21.13 2.30 19.69
C ASP A 162 20.36 1.13 20.31
N GLU A 163 19.17 1.39 20.83
CA GLU A 163 18.28 0.33 21.32
C GLU A 163 17.64 -0.42 20.15
N PRO A 164 17.67 -1.76 20.17
CA PRO A 164 16.99 -2.56 19.15
C PRO A 164 15.46 -2.36 19.19
N ILE A 165 14.87 -2.09 18.03
CA ILE A 165 13.41 -1.97 17.89
C ILE A 165 12.79 -3.34 18.14
N ARG A 166 11.77 -3.39 18.99
CA ARG A 166 11.03 -4.60 19.30
C ARG A 166 9.84 -4.77 18.39
N TYR A 167 9.57 -6.02 18.01
CA TYR A 167 8.35 -6.31 17.26
C TYR A 167 7.13 -6.16 18.19
N VAL A 168 6.20 -5.32 17.76
CA VAL A 168 4.89 -5.16 18.40
C VAL A 168 3.83 -5.28 17.30
N LYS A 169 2.97 -6.29 17.42
CA LYS A 169 1.82 -6.43 16.53
C LYS A 169 0.76 -5.40 16.89
N ASN A 170 0.31 -4.63 15.90
CA ASN A 170 -0.70 -3.62 16.06
C ASN A 170 -1.61 -3.57 14.81
N ASP A 171 -2.56 -2.63 14.76
CA ASP A 171 -3.47 -2.46 13.64
C ASP A 171 -2.90 -1.60 12.50
N ALA A 172 -1.64 -1.16 12.60
CA ALA A 172 -0.96 -0.37 11.57
C ALA A 172 -0.20 -1.26 10.56
N ILE A 173 0.79 -0.71 9.87
CA ILE A 173 1.54 -1.42 8.82
C ILE A 173 2.54 -2.42 9.44
N ASN A 174 2.06 -3.59 9.85
CA ASN A 174 2.90 -4.64 10.45
C ASN A 174 4.08 -5.07 9.57
N SER A 175 3.92 -5.11 8.25
CA SER A 175 5.01 -5.49 7.33
C SER A 175 6.22 -4.54 7.38
N ALA A 176 6.01 -3.26 7.70
CA ALA A 176 7.11 -2.32 7.93
C ALA A 176 7.84 -2.65 9.23
N VAL A 177 7.11 -2.97 10.30
CA VAL A 177 7.70 -3.39 11.59
C VAL A 177 8.44 -4.71 11.47
N GLU A 178 7.86 -5.69 10.77
CA GLU A 178 8.50 -6.97 10.47
C GLU A 178 9.82 -6.80 9.71
N THR A 179 9.87 -5.88 8.76
CA THR A 179 11.12 -5.58 8.01
C THR A 179 12.22 -5.05 8.92
N LEU A 180 11.88 -4.26 9.95
CA LEU A 180 12.83 -3.72 10.90
C LEU A 180 13.24 -4.72 11.99
N THR A 181 12.48 -5.79 12.17
CA THR A 181 12.62 -6.71 13.32
C THR A 181 12.78 -8.15 12.87
N THR A 182 11.69 -8.87 12.68
CA THR A 182 11.67 -10.33 12.48
C THR A 182 12.22 -10.78 11.12
N LEU A 183 12.11 -9.97 10.08
CA LEU A 183 12.64 -10.27 8.73
C LEU A 183 14.08 -9.78 8.54
N SER A 184 14.62 -9.06 9.49
CA SER A 184 16.02 -8.61 9.48
C SER A 184 16.91 -9.62 10.21
N ALA A 185 18.14 -9.85 9.70
CA ALA A 185 19.12 -10.71 10.38
C ALA A 185 19.44 -10.24 11.81
N GLN A 186 19.33 -8.94 12.04
CA GLN A 186 19.37 -8.33 13.37
C GLN A 186 18.31 -7.22 13.42
N PRO A 187 17.58 -7.06 14.54
CA PRO A 187 16.65 -5.94 14.72
C PRO A 187 17.34 -4.61 14.45
N TRP A 188 16.65 -3.70 13.80
CA TRP A 188 17.17 -2.38 13.55
C TRP A 188 17.17 -1.56 14.85
N THR A 189 18.12 -0.65 14.95
CA THR A 189 18.13 0.41 15.95
C THR A 189 17.53 1.69 15.37
N LEU A 190 17.11 2.63 16.21
CA LEU A 190 16.60 3.92 15.76
C LEU A 190 17.63 4.65 14.88
N ARG A 191 18.91 4.59 15.23
CA ARG A 191 20.03 5.11 14.42
C ARG A 191 20.02 4.53 13.00
N ARG A 192 19.80 3.21 12.86
CA ARG A 192 19.78 2.55 11.56
C ARG A 192 18.54 2.95 10.74
N VAL A 193 17.38 3.14 11.38
CA VAL A 193 16.16 3.64 10.74
C VAL A 193 16.41 5.04 10.16
N ILE A 194 16.91 5.96 10.97
CA ILE A 194 17.20 7.34 10.56
C ILE A 194 18.23 7.35 9.40
N SER A 195 19.29 6.55 9.50
CA SER A 195 20.28 6.44 8.42
C SER A 195 19.69 5.85 7.15
N GLY A 196 18.78 4.86 7.27
CA GLY A 196 18.08 4.23 6.15
C GLY A 196 17.09 5.17 5.45
N MET A 197 16.56 6.17 6.14
CA MET A 197 15.76 7.26 5.57
C MET A 197 16.61 8.28 4.80
N GLY A 198 17.93 8.14 4.77
CA GLY A 198 18.84 9.08 4.15
C GLY A 198 19.05 10.38 4.92
N LEU A 199 18.58 10.47 6.16
CA LEU A 199 18.58 11.67 6.99
C LEU A 199 19.93 11.92 7.71
N GLY A 200 21.02 11.69 7.02
CA GLY A 200 22.35 12.18 7.40
C GLY A 200 23.03 11.42 8.56
N ARG A 201 24.28 11.80 8.84
CA ARG A 201 25.02 11.35 10.03
C ARG A 201 24.47 12.06 11.27
N ILE A 202 23.81 11.31 12.14
CA ILE A 202 23.39 11.82 13.45
C ILE A 202 24.64 12.24 14.22
N ARG A 203 24.78 13.55 14.50
CA ARG A 203 25.75 14.01 15.49
C ARG A 203 25.21 13.62 16.88
N PRO A 204 26.01 13.01 17.76
CA PRO A 204 25.54 12.56 19.07
C PRO A 204 24.89 13.64 19.96
N SER A 205 25.14 14.92 19.65
CA SER A 205 24.64 16.06 20.42
C SER A 205 23.28 16.62 19.96
N SER A 206 22.72 16.16 18.86
CA SER A 206 21.52 16.76 18.28
C SER A 206 20.20 16.05 18.61
N VAL A 207 20.26 14.83 19.16
CA VAL A 207 19.08 14.10 19.57
C VAL A 207 19.10 13.95 21.09
N ARG A 208 18.68 14.99 21.80
CA ARG A 208 18.17 14.80 23.15
C ARG A 208 16.70 14.44 23.04
N PRO A 209 16.22 13.39 23.71
CA PRO A 209 14.79 13.11 23.80
C PRO A 209 14.13 14.30 24.51
N ARG A 210 13.59 15.25 23.74
CA ARG A 210 12.64 16.21 24.29
C ARG A 210 11.37 15.41 24.56
N ARG A 211 10.95 15.36 25.83
CA ARG A 211 9.60 14.88 26.15
C ARG A 211 8.63 15.67 25.30
N TRP A 212 7.91 14.98 24.45
CA TRP A 212 6.82 15.57 23.67
C TRP A 212 5.75 16.04 24.65
N PRO A 213 5.12 17.21 24.44
CA PRO A 213 3.95 17.55 25.23
C PRO A 213 2.90 16.47 25.00
N THR A 214 2.42 15.88 26.07
CA THR A 214 1.22 15.02 26.06
C THR A 214 0.06 15.87 25.55
N ILE A 215 -0.54 15.43 24.43
CA ILE A 215 -1.83 15.96 23.94
C ILE A 215 -2.94 15.32 24.74
#